data_a90f7fcb4f731cbbb49fd655968f3dcf
#
_entry.id   a90f7fcb4f731cbbb49fd655968f3dcf
#
_cell.length_a   1.000
_cell.length_b   1.000
_cell.length_c   1.000
_cell.angle_alpha   90.00
_cell.angle_beta   90.00
_cell.angle_gamma   90.00
#
_symmetry.space_group_name_H-M   'P 1'
#
loop_
_entity.id
_entity.type
_entity.pdbx_description
1 polymer ?
#
loop_
_entity_poly.entity_id
_entity_poly.type
_entity_poly.pdbx_seq_one_letter_code
_entity_poly.pdbx_strand_id
1 'polypeptide(L)'
;MHCTLEVCVDSTASALAAKRGGADRLELCADLIIGGTTPSPALLRQVKAETGLPVRALLRPRFGDFCYDHYELAQMAECAAELVAAGADGIVTGVLTPAGALDTDALRPIYAAAWQAAEKAHRTVDCTLHRAFDVCCDPFAALEAAKQLGLATILTSGQAASAPQGAALLRQLVKAAGQEVEILVGAGVSAANIPALAAQTGARAFHLSGKQVLDSRMTFRREGVPMGLPGFSEFEIWQTSEANIRAARTALDAL
;
A
#
# COMPACT_ATOMS: atom_id res chain seq x y z
N MET A 1 -5.97 21.40 8.87
CA MET A 1 -6.60 20.07 8.72
C MET A 1 -5.50 19.02 8.70
N HIS A 2 -5.71 17.85 9.33
CA HIS A 2 -4.69 16.79 9.34
C HIS A 2 -4.57 16.13 7.96
N CYS A 3 -3.33 15.91 7.51
CA CYS A 3 -3.02 15.15 6.30
C CYS A 3 -2.45 13.79 6.69
N THR A 4 -2.93 12.72 6.07
CA THR A 4 -2.53 11.35 6.36
C THR A 4 -1.18 11.00 5.72
N LEU A 5 -0.27 10.47 6.52
CA LEU A 5 0.99 9.86 6.05
C LEU A 5 0.93 8.35 6.23
N GLU A 6 0.77 7.62 5.14
CA GLU A 6 0.87 6.17 5.11
C GLU A 6 2.26 5.74 4.63
N VAL A 7 2.86 4.78 5.32
CA VAL A 7 4.20 4.28 4.97
C VAL A 7 4.13 2.78 4.68
N CYS A 8 4.58 2.37 3.47
CA CYS A 8 4.71 0.95 3.16
C CYS A 8 6.02 0.39 3.74
N VAL A 9 5.89 -0.74 4.41
CA VAL A 9 6.97 -1.41 5.14
C VAL A 9 6.89 -2.93 4.96
N ASP A 10 8.04 -3.62 5.03
CA ASP A 10 8.13 -5.09 4.90
C ASP A 10 8.92 -5.74 6.06
N SER A 11 9.19 -4.98 7.11
CA SER A 11 9.88 -5.47 8.29
C SER A 11 9.50 -4.67 9.53
N THR A 12 9.66 -5.28 10.71
CA THR A 12 9.45 -4.59 11.99
C THR A 12 10.40 -3.41 12.16
N ALA A 13 11.63 -3.51 11.67
CA ALA A 13 12.61 -2.43 11.72
C ALA A 13 12.14 -1.20 10.91
N SER A 14 11.63 -1.44 9.68
CA SER A 14 11.02 -0.39 8.86
C SER A 14 9.77 0.20 9.51
N ALA A 15 8.91 -0.63 10.10
CA ALA A 15 7.70 -0.19 10.78
C ALA A 15 8.01 0.72 11.99
N LEU A 16 9.02 0.36 12.80
CA LEU A 16 9.48 1.20 13.92
C LEU A 16 10.09 2.52 13.44
N ALA A 17 10.87 2.51 12.35
CA ALA A 17 11.39 3.72 11.75
C ALA A 17 10.27 4.64 11.24
N ALA A 18 9.25 4.08 10.59
CA ALA A 18 8.07 4.81 10.14
C ALA A 18 7.31 5.44 11.31
N LYS A 19 7.07 4.69 12.40
CA LYS A 19 6.43 5.20 13.63
C LYS A 19 7.22 6.38 14.20
N ARG A 20 8.53 6.23 14.42
CA ARG A 20 9.37 7.30 14.96
C ARG A 20 9.46 8.52 14.06
N GLY A 21 9.32 8.32 12.75
CA GLY A 21 9.26 9.38 11.76
C GLY A 21 7.91 10.12 11.69
N GLY A 22 6.87 9.61 12.35
CA GLY A 22 5.55 10.26 12.42
C GLY A 22 4.55 9.78 11.38
N ALA A 23 4.63 8.50 10.95
CA ALA A 23 3.59 7.88 10.15
C ALA A 23 2.27 7.77 10.94
N ASP A 24 1.15 8.03 10.28
CA ASP A 24 -0.18 7.87 10.87
C ASP A 24 -0.67 6.41 10.78
N ARG A 25 -0.32 5.70 9.71
CA ARG A 25 -0.65 4.30 9.48
C ARG A 25 0.41 3.61 8.61
N LEU A 26 0.38 2.30 8.61
CA LEU A 26 1.29 1.48 7.83
C LEU A 26 0.54 0.66 6.78
N GLU A 27 1.12 0.52 5.58
CA GLU A 27 0.82 -0.58 4.69
C GLU A 27 1.89 -1.65 4.89
N LEU A 28 1.49 -2.82 5.41
CA LEU A 28 2.41 -3.92 5.64
C LEU A 28 2.43 -4.85 4.44
N CYS A 29 3.62 -5.07 3.91
CA CYS A 29 3.91 -5.92 2.77
C CYS A 29 4.93 -7.01 3.15
N ALA A 30 5.15 -7.96 2.25
CA ALA A 30 6.41 -8.67 2.06
C ALA A 30 7.04 -8.19 0.75
N ASP A 31 8.32 -8.44 0.55
CA ASP A 31 9.01 -8.34 -0.74
C ASP A 31 8.80 -6.99 -1.48
N LEU A 32 8.93 -5.86 -0.80
CA LEU A 32 8.76 -4.53 -1.40
C LEU A 32 9.67 -4.27 -2.60
N ILE A 33 10.79 -4.99 -2.70
CA ILE A 33 11.74 -4.88 -3.82
C ILE A 33 11.12 -5.28 -5.17
N ILE A 34 10.11 -6.16 -5.15
CA ILE A 34 9.33 -6.56 -6.34
C ILE A 34 7.95 -5.90 -6.38
N GLY A 35 7.74 -4.85 -5.58
CA GLY A 35 6.47 -4.12 -5.53
C GLY A 35 5.49 -4.60 -4.46
N GLY A 36 5.93 -5.49 -3.58
CA GLY A 36 5.14 -5.99 -2.46
C GLY A 36 4.30 -7.23 -2.77
N THR A 37 4.26 -8.15 -1.82
CA THR A 37 3.39 -9.33 -1.77
C THR A 37 2.71 -9.43 -0.41
N THR A 38 1.84 -10.41 -0.21
CA THR A 38 1.09 -10.63 1.04
C THR A 38 2.04 -10.93 2.20
N PRO A 39 2.00 -10.17 3.30
CA PRO A 39 2.84 -10.43 4.48
C PRO A 39 2.32 -11.61 5.29
N SER A 40 3.20 -12.24 6.07
CA SER A 40 2.77 -13.29 6.99
C SER A 40 1.97 -12.73 8.17
N PRO A 41 0.97 -13.49 8.71
CA PRO A 41 0.29 -13.11 9.94
C PRO A 41 1.22 -12.96 11.15
N ALA A 42 2.36 -13.64 11.16
CA ALA A 42 3.38 -13.51 12.21
C ALA A 42 4.04 -12.13 12.18
N LEU A 43 4.45 -11.65 11.00
CA LEU A 43 5.01 -10.31 10.83
C LEU A 43 3.98 -9.23 11.20
N LEU A 44 2.73 -9.40 10.78
CA LEU A 44 1.65 -8.47 11.12
C LEU A 44 1.46 -8.35 12.64
N ARG A 45 1.37 -9.47 13.38
CA ARG A 45 1.24 -9.44 14.84
C ARG A 45 2.42 -8.74 15.51
N GLN A 46 3.64 -9.01 15.05
CA GLN A 46 4.84 -8.35 15.58
C GLN A 46 4.81 -6.84 15.33
N VAL A 47 4.53 -6.41 14.09
CA VAL A 47 4.46 -4.99 13.74
C VAL A 47 3.38 -4.27 14.55
N LYS A 48 2.20 -4.88 14.72
CA LYS A 48 1.12 -4.31 15.54
C LYS A 48 1.54 -4.15 17.00
N ALA A 49 2.15 -5.17 17.58
CA ALA A 49 2.61 -5.14 18.98
C ALA A 49 3.67 -4.06 19.22
N GLU A 50 4.64 -3.93 18.31
CA GLU A 50 5.77 -3.01 18.46
C GLU A 50 5.41 -1.55 18.12
N THR A 51 4.49 -1.36 17.17
CA THR A 51 4.18 0.01 16.73
C THR A 51 2.93 0.59 17.38
N GLY A 52 1.90 -0.21 17.61
CA GLY A 52 0.58 0.27 18.02
C GLY A 52 -0.13 1.12 16.97
N LEU A 53 0.43 1.27 15.76
CA LEU A 53 -0.18 2.00 14.66
C LEU A 53 -1.28 1.16 13.98
N PRO A 54 -2.24 1.82 13.31
CA PRO A 54 -3.09 1.14 12.34
C PRO A 54 -2.26 0.49 11.23
N VAL A 55 -2.56 -0.77 10.89
CA VAL A 55 -1.84 -1.53 9.85
C VAL A 55 -2.84 -2.07 8.84
N ARG A 56 -2.70 -1.63 7.60
CA ARG A 56 -3.35 -2.21 6.43
C ARG A 56 -2.42 -3.25 5.82
N ALA A 57 -2.90 -4.46 5.59
CA ALA A 57 -2.08 -5.55 5.05
C ALA A 57 -2.29 -5.69 3.55
N LEU A 58 -1.20 -5.70 2.79
CA LEU A 58 -1.23 -5.96 1.35
C LEU A 58 -1.68 -7.40 1.11
N LEU A 59 -2.63 -7.57 0.21
CA LEU A 59 -3.11 -8.86 -0.27
C LEU A 59 -2.83 -8.97 -1.76
N ARG A 60 -1.69 -9.52 -2.09
CA ARG A 60 -1.18 -9.72 -3.45
C ARG A 60 -0.41 -11.04 -3.50
N PRO A 61 -0.95 -12.08 -4.15
CA PRO A 61 -0.37 -13.43 -4.06
C PRO A 61 0.97 -13.56 -4.77
N ARG A 62 1.20 -12.75 -5.80
CA ARG A 62 2.43 -12.78 -6.61
C ARG A 62 2.77 -11.43 -7.22
N PHE A 63 3.97 -11.31 -7.66
CA PHE A 63 4.46 -10.25 -8.54
C PHE A 63 3.84 -10.41 -9.96
N GLY A 64 3.88 -9.36 -10.77
CA GLY A 64 3.31 -9.33 -12.12
C GLY A 64 1.99 -8.56 -12.18
N ASP A 65 1.08 -8.98 -13.06
CA ASP A 65 -0.20 -8.34 -13.28
C ASP A 65 -1.21 -8.54 -12.11
N PHE A 66 -2.44 -8.11 -12.31
CA PHE A 66 -3.51 -8.18 -11.32
C PHE A 66 -4.71 -8.99 -11.85
N CYS A 67 -4.49 -9.82 -12.87
CA CYS A 67 -5.49 -10.74 -13.43
C CYS A 67 -5.18 -12.14 -12.89
N TYR A 68 -5.91 -12.55 -11.86
CA TYR A 68 -5.64 -13.76 -11.09
C TYR A 68 -6.52 -14.93 -11.54
N ASP A 69 -5.99 -16.15 -11.38
CA ASP A 69 -6.78 -17.35 -11.59
C ASP A 69 -7.65 -17.70 -10.38
N HIS A 70 -8.47 -18.74 -10.51
CA HIS A 70 -9.41 -19.13 -9.46
C HIS A 70 -8.69 -19.65 -8.18
N TYR A 71 -7.49 -20.23 -8.29
CA TYR A 71 -6.70 -20.67 -7.14
C TYR A 71 -6.15 -19.47 -6.38
N GLU A 72 -5.62 -18.48 -7.10
CA GLU A 72 -5.11 -17.23 -6.54
C GLU A 72 -6.24 -16.45 -5.84
N LEU A 73 -7.42 -16.37 -6.46
CA LEU A 73 -8.58 -15.69 -5.87
C LEU A 73 -9.08 -16.40 -4.60
N ALA A 74 -9.12 -17.74 -4.60
CA ALA A 74 -9.48 -18.52 -3.41
C ALA A 74 -8.47 -18.30 -2.28
N GLN A 75 -7.17 -18.36 -2.59
CA GLN A 75 -6.10 -18.06 -1.64
C GLN A 75 -6.22 -16.63 -1.07
N MET A 76 -6.51 -15.64 -1.93
CA MET A 76 -6.69 -14.25 -1.50
C MET A 76 -7.84 -14.10 -0.49
N ALA A 77 -8.98 -14.76 -0.72
CA ALA A 77 -10.10 -14.70 0.20
C ALA A 77 -9.76 -15.31 1.57
N GLU A 78 -9.06 -16.44 1.60
CA GLU A 78 -8.61 -17.09 2.83
C GLU A 78 -7.58 -16.22 3.57
N CYS A 79 -6.56 -15.72 2.87
CA CYS A 79 -5.54 -14.82 3.44
C CYS A 79 -6.14 -13.52 3.98
N ALA A 80 -7.18 -12.96 3.32
CA ALA A 80 -7.87 -11.77 3.82
C ALA A 80 -8.47 -12.01 5.21
N ALA A 81 -9.17 -13.14 5.40
CA ALA A 81 -9.73 -13.51 6.69
C ALA A 81 -8.63 -13.76 7.76
N GLU A 82 -7.56 -14.45 7.40
CA GLU A 82 -6.43 -14.73 8.31
C GLU A 82 -5.72 -13.45 8.77
N LEU A 83 -5.45 -12.51 7.86
CA LEU A 83 -4.80 -11.24 8.17
C LEU A 83 -5.68 -10.39 9.09
N VAL A 84 -6.99 -10.32 8.83
CA VAL A 84 -7.92 -9.63 9.71
C VAL A 84 -8.00 -10.28 11.08
N ALA A 85 -8.07 -11.63 11.16
CA ALA A 85 -8.02 -12.36 12.41
C ALA A 85 -6.69 -12.15 13.17
N ALA A 86 -5.58 -11.97 12.45
CA ALA A 86 -4.27 -11.66 13.02
C ALA A 86 -4.11 -10.21 13.48
N GLY A 87 -5.08 -9.32 13.20
CA GLY A 87 -5.10 -7.95 13.71
C GLY A 87 -4.96 -6.84 12.67
N ALA A 88 -5.02 -7.13 11.35
CA ALA A 88 -5.03 -6.08 10.34
C ALA A 88 -6.22 -5.13 10.53
N ASP A 89 -5.98 -3.83 10.40
CA ASP A 89 -7.02 -2.80 10.45
C ASP A 89 -7.57 -2.48 9.06
N GLY A 90 -6.94 -3.02 8.02
CA GLY A 90 -7.39 -2.92 6.63
C GLY A 90 -6.74 -3.97 5.75
N ILE A 91 -7.38 -4.21 4.58
CA ILE A 91 -6.87 -5.05 3.51
C ILE A 91 -6.65 -4.18 2.28
N VAL A 92 -5.49 -4.32 1.65
CA VAL A 92 -5.11 -3.58 0.44
C VAL A 92 -4.98 -4.56 -0.71
N THR A 93 -5.88 -4.47 -1.71
CA THR A 93 -5.87 -5.41 -2.84
C THR A 93 -6.46 -4.78 -4.10
N GLY A 94 -6.46 -5.52 -5.20
CA GLY A 94 -7.09 -5.14 -6.46
C GLY A 94 -6.98 -6.26 -7.46
N VAL A 95 -8.05 -6.48 -8.20
CA VAL A 95 -8.16 -7.50 -9.25
C VAL A 95 -8.67 -6.84 -10.51
N LEU A 96 -8.07 -7.15 -11.64
CA LEU A 96 -8.48 -6.67 -12.94
C LEU A 96 -8.94 -7.82 -13.82
N THR A 97 -9.92 -7.56 -14.67
CA THR A 97 -10.29 -8.47 -15.75
C THR A 97 -9.21 -8.47 -16.84
N PRO A 98 -9.20 -9.46 -17.75
CA PRO A 98 -8.30 -9.45 -18.92
C PRO A 98 -8.45 -8.19 -19.80
N ALA A 99 -9.62 -7.53 -19.77
CA ALA A 99 -9.87 -6.27 -20.48
C ALA A 99 -9.38 -5.03 -19.69
N GLY A 100 -8.82 -5.20 -18.50
CA GLY A 100 -8.33 -4.12 -17.66
C GLY A 100 -9.39 -3.39 -16.83
N ALA A 101 -10.64 -3.84 -16.82
CA ALA A 101 -11.64 -3.31 -15.92
C ALA A 101 -11.43 -3.83 -14.49
N LEU A 102 -11.88 -3.07 -13.47
CA LEU A 102 -11.89 -3.57 -12.09
C LEU A 102 -12.84 -4.78 -11.99
N ASP A 103 -12.32 -5.93 -11.57
CA ASP A 103 -13.11 -7.16 -11.43
C ASP A 103 -13.86 -7.17 -10.10
N THR A 104 -15.05 -6.58 -10.10
CA THR A 104 -15.88 -6.47 -8.90
C THR A 104 -16.41 -7.82 -8.44
N ASP A 105 -16.62 -8.77 -9.33
CA ASP A 105 -17.15 -10.09 -8.99
C ASP A 105 -16.08 -10.92 -8.28
N ALA A 106 -14.83 -10.83 -8.72
CA ALA A 106 -13.69 -11.45 -8.04
C ALA A 106 -13.35 -10.77 -6.69
N LEU A 107 -13.52 -9.44 -6.57
CA LEU A 107 -13.23 -8.69 -5.36
C LEU A 107 -14.27 -8.90 -4.24
N ARG A 108 -15.55 -9.07 -4.58
CA ARG A 108 -16.62 -9.23 -3.58
C ARG A 108 -16.37 -10.35 -2.56
N PRO A 109 -16.03 -11.60 -2.96
CA PRO A 109 -15.73 -12.67 -2.01
C PRO A 109 -14.54 -12.34 -1.10
N ILE A 110 -13.50 -11.69 -1.62
CA ILE A 110 -12.30 -11.33 -0.87
C ILE A 110 -12.65 -10.32 0.24
N TYR A 111 -13.35 -9.24 -0.11
CA TYR A 111 -13.77 -8.25 0.88
C TYR A 111 -14.81 -8.80 1.86
N ALA A 112 -15.72 -9.65 1.39
CA ALA A 112 -16.68 -10.31 2.27
C ALA A 112 -15.98 -11.18 3.33
N ALA A 113 -14.93 -11.92 2.96
CA ALA A 113 -14.13 -12.70 3.90
C ALA A 113 -13.45 -11.82 4.95
N ALA A 114 -12.89 -10.67 4.55
CA ALA A 114 -12.30 -9.70 5.46
C ALA A 114 -13.34 -9.11 6.44
N TRP A 115 -14.49 -8.67 5.94
CA TRP A 115 -15.56 -8.09 6.78
C TRP A 115 -16.16 -9.12 7.74
N GLN A 116 -16.40 -10.36 7.30
CA GLN A 116 -16.87 -11.43 8.17
C GLN A 116 -15.87 -11.77 9.27
N ALA A 117 -14.57 -11.77 8.97
CA ALA A 117 -13.53 -11.97 9.97
C ALA A 117 -13.47 -10.81 10.98
N ALA A 118 -13.65 -9.58 10.52
CA ALA A 118 -13.72 -8.40 11.37
C ALA A 118 -14.95 -8.43 12.30
N GLU A 119 -16.13 -8.79 11.77
CA GLU A 119 -17.36 -8.94 12.54
C GLU A 119 -17.19 -9.99 13.66
N LYS A 120 -16.62 -11.16 13.35
CA LYS A 120 -16.30 -12.20 14.34
C LYS A 120 -15.35 -11.71 15.44
N ALA A 121 -14.47 -10.77 15.11
CA ALA A 121 -13.53 -10.15 16.05
C ALA A 121 -14.09 -8.89 16.74
N HIS A 122 -15.35 -8.52 16.49
CA HIS A 122 -16.01 -7.29 16.98
C HIS A 122 -15.23 -6.02 16.61
N ARG A 123 -14.72 -5.96 15.39
CA ARG A 123 -13.96 -4.81 14.85
C ARG A 123 -14.51 -4.38 13.50
N THR A 124 -14.09 -3.21 13.05
CA THR A 124 -14.22 -2.76 11.66
C THR A 124 -12.89 -2.96 10.93
N VAL A 125 -12.94 -3.14 9.63
CA VAL A 125 -11.77 -3.24 8.76
C VAL A 125 -12.01 -2.42 7.50
N ASP A 126 -11.02 -1.61 7.12
CA ASP A 126 -11.04 -0.83 5.90
C ASP A 126 -10.60 -1.69 4.70
N CYS A 127 -11.13 -1.37 3.52
CA CYS A 127 -10.68 -1.96 2.27
C CYS A 127 -10.13 -0.89 1.34
N THR A 128 -8.95 -1.14 0.79
CA THR A 128 -8.22 -0.23 -0.10
C THR A 128 -7.99 -0.89 -1.45
N LEU A 129 -8.28 -0.19 -2.53
CA LEU A 129 -7.85 -0.57 -3.87
C LEU A 129 -6.42 -0.06 -4.08
N HIS A 130 -5.49 -1.00 -4.32
CA HIS A 130 -4.09 -0.66 -4.56
C HIS A 130 -3.82 -0.21 -6.00
N ARG A 131 -2.55 -0.08 -6.37
CA ARG A 131 -2.10 0.42 -7.67
C ARG A 131 -2.47 -0.45 -8.90
N ALA A 132 -3.26 -1.53 -8.76
CA ALA A 132 -3.99 -2.10 -9.88
C ALA A 132 -4.85 -1.05 -10.58
N PHE A 133 -5.34 -0.04 -9.81
CA PHE A 133 -6.01 1.14 -10.34
C PHE A 133 -5.19 1.90 -11.40
N ASP A 134 -3.86 1.94 -11.24
CA ASP A 134 -3.00 2.68 -12.17
C ASP A 134 -2.84 2.01 -13.55
N VAL A 135 -3.22 0.76 -13.67
CA VAL A 135 -3.18 -0.01 -14.93
C VAL A 135 -4.57 -0.46 -15.40
N CYS A 136 -5.64 0.05 -14.77
CA CYS A 136 -7.00 -0.20 -15.26
C CYS A 136 -7.28 0.60 -16.54
N CYS A 137 -8.22 0.12 -17.34
CA CYS A 137 -8.56 0.72 -18.65
C CYS A 137 -9.33 2.04 -18.53
N ASP A 138 -10.11 2.24 -17.45
CA ASP A 138 -10.91 3.44 -17.20
C ASP A 138 -10.89 3.79 -15.71
N PRO A 139 -10.17 4.85 -15.30
CA PRO A 139 -10.03 5.22 -13.90
C PRO A 139 -11.33 5.75 -13.28
N PHE A 140 -12.23 6.35 -14.06
CA PHE A 140 -13.50 6.83 -13.52
C PHE A 140 -14.51 5.71 -13.32
N ALA A 141 -14.57 4.76 -14.25
CA ALA A 141 -15.37 3.54 -14.07
C ALA A 141 -14.84 2.73 -12.86
N ALA A 142 -13.52 2.62 -12.68
CA ALA A 142 -12.91 1.95 -11.53
C ALA A 142 -13.19 2.70 -10.21
N LEU A 143 -13.20 4.03 -10.20
CA LEU A 143 -13.59 4.84 -9.03
C LEU A 143 -15.06 4.59 -8.64
N GLU A 144 -15.97 4.61 -9.59
CA GLU A 144 -17.39 4.34 -9.31
C GLU A 144 -17.62 2.90 -8.83
N ALA A 145 -16.92 1.92 -9.41
CA ALA A 145 -16.94 0.54 -8.94
C ALA A 145 -16.39 0.40 -7.51
N ALA A 146 -15.33 1.13 -7.16
CA ALA A 146 -14.78 1.17 -5.82
C ALA A 146 -15.77 1.75 -4.80
N LYS A 147 -16.48 2.82 -5.15
CA LYS A 147 -17.57 3.38 -4.31
C LYS A 147 -18.68 2.36 -4.09
N GLN A 148 -19.13 1.69 -5.15
CA GLN A 148 -20.19 0.66 -5.07
C GLN A 148 -19.76 -0.55 -4.23
N LEU A 149 -18.47 -0.87 -4.20
CA LEU A 149 -17.89 -1.90 -3.33
C LEU A 149 -17.73 -1.43 -1.87
N GLY A 150 -17.94 -0.16 -1.57
CA GLY A 150 -17.74 0.40 -0.23
C GLY A 150 -16.28 0.53 0.19
N LEU A 151 -15.36 0.73 -0.77
CA LEU A 151 -13.94 0.86 -0.46
C LEU A 151 -13.64 2.22 0.16
N ALA A 152 -12.82 2.22 1.21
CA ALA A 152 -12.46 3.44 1.93
C ALA A 152 -11.41 4.28 1.20
N THR A 153 -10.52 3.64 0.44
CA THR A 153 -9.32 4.29 -0.12
C THR A 153 -8.95 3.71 -1.48
N ILE A 154 -8.43 4.57 -2.38
CA ILE A 154 -7.76 4.17 -3.62
C ILE A 154 -6.32 4.72 -3.59
N LEU A 155 -5.32 3.82 -3.63
CA LEU A 155 -3.91 4.17 -3.78
C LEU A 155 -3.58 4.29 -5.26
N THR A 156 -3.14 5.46 -5.70
CA THR A 156 -2.88 5.73 -7.12
C THR A 156 -1.77 6.76 -7.35
N SER A 157 -1.10 6.64 -8.47
CA SER A 157 -0.19 7.65 -9.04
C SER A 157 -0.85 8.54 -10.10
N GLY A 158 -2.17 8.36 -10.33
CA GLY A 158 -2.87 8.99 -11.44
C GLY A 158 -2.52 8.36 -12.79
N GLN A 159 -2.41 7.03 -12.83
CA GLN A 159 -2.07 6.23 -14.03
C GLN A 159 -0.76 6.67 -14.72
N ALA A 160 0.19 7.18 -13.95
CA ALA A 160 1.49 7.63 -14.46
C ALA A 160 2.64 6.90 -13.73
N ALA A 161 3.85 7.02 -14.26
CA ALA A 161 5.02 6.40 -13.64
C ALA A 161 5.30 6.96 -12.23
N SER A 162 4.86 8.20 -11.94
CA SER A 162 4.96 8.82 -10.63
C SER A 162 3.81 9.79 -10.37
N ALA A 163 3.48 10.04 -9.11
CA ALA A 163 2.43 10.98 -8.71
C ALA A 163 2.63 12.40 -9.28
N PRO A 164 3.84 13.00 -9.32
CA PRO A 164 4.03 14.28 -9.98
C PRO A 164 3.64 14.29 -11.45
N GLN A 165 3.88 13.21 -12.19
CA GLN A 165 3.48 13.09 -13.59
C GLN A 165 1.98 12.88 -13.76
N GLY A 166 1.33 12.22 -12.79
CA GLY A 166 -0.12 11.96 -12.78
C GLY A 166 -0.96 13.06 -12.12
N ALA A 167 -0.38 14.19 -11.71
CA ALA A 167 -1.07 15.20 -10.91
C ALA A 167 -2.37 15.72 -11.54
N ALA A 168 -2.46 15.81 -12.86
CA ALA A 168 -3.65 16.24 -13.56
C ALA A 168 -4.83 15.28 -13.37
N LEU A 169 -4.60 13.96 -13.50
CA LEU A 169 -5.64 12.94 -13.26
C LEU A 169 -5.93 12.81 -11.75
N LEU A 170 -4.91 12.87 -10.89
CA LEU A 170 -5.10 12.86 -9.43
C LEU A 170 -6.06 13.97 -8.99
N ARG A 171 -5.90 15.18 -9.50
CA ARG A 171 -6.83 16.30 -9.22
C ARG A 171 -8.29 15.97 -9.61
N GLN A 172 -8.47 15.36 -10.77
CA GLN A 172 -9.81 14.98 -11.25
C GLN A 172 -10.41 13.89 -10.37
N LEU A 173 -9.60 12.88 -9.99
CA LEU A 173 -10.03 11.80 -9.12
C LEU A 173 -10.38 12.30 -7.71
N VAL A 174 -9.56 13.17 -7.11
CA VAL A 174 -9.87 13.79 -5.81
C VAL A 174 -11.21 14.52 -5.86
N LYS A 175 -11.46 15.29 -6.93
CA LYS A 175 -12.74 15.99 -7.11
C LYS A 175 -13.91 15.01 -7.28
N ALA A 176 -13.75 13.96 -8.09
CA ALA A 176 -14.80 12.97 -8.37
C ALA A 176 -15.06 12.04 -7.18
N ALA A 177 -14.04 11.70 -6.41
CA ALA A 177 -14.16 10.88 -5.20
C ALA A 177 -14.94 11.59 -4.08
N GLY A 178 -14.83 12.92 -3.99
CA GLY A 178 -15.51 13.70 -2.96
C GLY A 178 -15.10 13.28 -1.56
N GLN A 179 -16.09 12.92 -0.74
CA GLN A 179 -15.89 12.38 0.62
C GLN A 179 -16.17 10.88 0.73
N GLU A 180 -16.54 10.24 -0.38
CA GLU A 180 -16.91 8.83 -0.38
C GLU A 180 -15.69 7.90 -0.36
N VAL A 181 -14.61 8.27 -1.05
CA VAL A 181 -13.38 7.47 -1.16
C VAL A 181 -12.17 8.39 -0.99
N GLU A 182 -11.23 8.03 -0.13
CA GLU A 182 -9.97 8.74 0.03
C GLU A 182 -9.04 8.43 -1.15
N ILE A 183 -8.58 9.45 -1.86
CA ILE A 183 -7.50 9.29 -2.85
C ILE A 183 -6.16 9.40 -2.12
N LEU A 184 -5.47 8.26 -2.00
CA LEU A 184 -4.15 8.13 -1.41
C LEU A 184 -3.10 8.25 -2.51
N VAL A 185 -2.36 9.36 -2.52
CA VAL A 185 -1.38 9.65 -3.57
C VAL A 185 -0.09 8.88 -3.30
N GLY A 186 0.30 8.02 -4.25
CA GLY A 186 1.51 7.18 -4.15
C GLY A 186 2.36 7.18 -5.40
N ALA A 187 3.49 6.49 -5.35
CA ALA A 187 4.55 6.41 -6.36
C ALA A 187 5.39 7.68 -6.49
N GLY A 188 6.62 7.61 -5.98
CA GLY A 188 7.60 8.69 -6.05
C GLY A 188 7.27 9.89 -5.16
N VAL A 189 6.41 9.72 -4.17
CA VAL A 189 6.12 10.74 -3.15
C VAL A 189 7.31 10.87 -2.20
N SER A 190 7.66 12.11 -1.86
CA SER A 190 8.75 12.46 -0.95
C SER A 190 8.49 13.81 -0.28
N ALA A 191 9.24 14.13 0.76
CA ALA A 191 9.17 15.43 1.42
C ALA A 191 9.30 16.62 0.44
N ALA A 192 10.12 16.45 -0.61
CA ALA A 192 10.40 17.51 -1.59
C ALA A 192 9.20 17.84 -2.48
N ASN A 193 8.32 16.86 -2.77
CA ASN A 193 7.22 17.07 -3.72
C ASN A 193 5.82 17.09 -3.07
N ILE A 194 5.68 16.71 -1.81
CA ILE A 194 4.40 16.73 -1.06
C ILE A 194 3.70 18.09 -1.15
N PRO A 195 4.36 19.25 -0.89
CA PRO A 195 3.65 20.54 -0.95
C PRO A 195 3.09 20.86 -2.34
N ALA A 196 3.86 20.57 -3.38
CA ALA A 196 3.42 20.79 -4.75
C ALA A 196 2.27 19.86 -5.15
N LEU A 197 2.35 18.57 -4.77
CA LEU A 197 1.29 17.58 -4.99
C LEU A 197 0.00 17.97 -4.27
N ALA A 198 0.08 18.36 -3.01
CA ALA A 198 -1.09 18.80 -2.24
C ALA A 198 -1.77 20.01 -2.90
N ALA A 199 -0.99 21.01 -3.28
CA ALA A 199 -1.51 22.21 -3.93
C ALA A 199 -2.12 21.94 -5.30
N GLN A 200 -1.51 21.06 -6.10
CA GLN A 200 -1.97 20.75 -7.46
C GLN A 200 -3.18 19.83 -7.48
N THR A 201 -3.25 18.85 -6.57
CA THR A 201 -4.26 17.80 -6.61
C THR A 201 -5.42 18.02 -5.64
N GLY A 202 -5.18 18.74 -4.56
CA GLY A 202 -6.11 18.84 -3.42
C GLY A 202 -6.12 17.59 -2.53
N ALA A 203 -5.26 16.62 -2.77
CA ALA A 203 -5.16 15.40 -1.96
C ALA A 203 -4.65 15.70 -0.55
N ARG A 204 -5.09 14.87 0.41
CA ARG A 204 -4.73 14.98 1.84
C ARG A 204 -4.15 13.69 2.41
N ALA A 205 -4.00 12.67 1.59
CA ALA A 205 -3.41 11.39 1.97
C ALA A 205 -2.26 11.05 1.02
N PHE A 206 -1.10 10.71 1.59
CA PHE A 206 0.13 10.47 0.87
C PHE A 206 0.79 9.18 1.32
N HIS A 207 1.26 8.41 0.36
CA HIS A 207 1.87 7.10 0.54
C HIS A 207 3.32 7.09 0.04
N LEU A 208 4.25 6.62 0.85
CA LEU A 208 5.65 6.48 0.47
C LEU A 208 6.35 5.37 1.27
N SER A 209 7.47 4.87 0.76
CA SER A 209 8.32 3.92 1.47
C SER A 209 9.38 4.60 2.35
N GLY A 210 9.78 5.81 1.99
CA GLY A 210 10.88 6.52 2.65
C GLY A 210 12.19 5.73 2.71
N LYS A 211 12.40 4.80 1.77
CA LYS A 211 13.47 3.80 1.81
C LYS A 211 14.87 4.39 1.75
N GLN A 212 15.80 3.67 2.37
CA GLN A 212 17.25 3.81 2.22
C GLN A 212 17.86 2.43 2.00
N VAL A 213 19.08 2.41 1.48
CA VAL A 213 19.87 1.19 1.34
C VAL A 213 20.94 1.20 2.42
N LEU A 214 20.99 0.13 3.21
CA LEU A 214 21.99 -0.10 4.24
C LEU A 214 22.92 -1.21 3.79
N ASP A 215 24.17 -1.12 4.16
CA ASP A 215 25.11 -2.22 3.97
C ASP A 215 24.82 -3.37 4.93
N SER A 216 24.99 -4.60 4.46
CA SER A 216 24.81 -5.81 5.27
C SER A 216 25.76 -5.82 6.47
N ARG A 217 25.30 -6.35 7.60
CA ARG A 217 26.13 -6.62 8.78
C ARG A 217 27.05 -7.83 8.62
N MET A 218 26.88 -8.61 7.54
CA MET A 218 27.75 -9.74 7.26
C MET A 218 29.17 -9.25 6.90
N THR A 219 30.17 -9.72 7.63
CA THR A 219 31.58 -9.43 7.36
C THR A 219 32.16 -10.34 6.28
N PHE A 220 31.71 -11.59 6.21
CA PHE A 220 32.03 -12.49 5.13
C PHE A 220 31.10 -12.24 3.94
N ARG A 221 31.69 -12.09 2.74
CA ARG A 221 30.94 -11.90 1.48
C ARG A 221 31.45 -12.85 0.43
N ARG A 222 30.54 -13.55 -0.25
CA ARG A 222 30.86 -14.38 -1.39
C ARG A 222 30.37 -13.70 -2.65
N GLU A 223 31.31 -13.25 -3.45
CA GLU A 223 31.02 -12.61 -4.73
C GLU A 223 30.62 -13.65 -5.81
N GLY A 224 29.86 -13.19 -6.82
CA GLY A 224 29.53 -13.99 -8.01
C GLY A 224 28.48 -15.09 -7.79
N VAL A 225 27.75 -15.09 -6.66
CA VAL A 225 26.65 -16.03 -6.37
C VAL A 225 25.36 -15.24 -6.19
N PRO A 226 24.62 -14.94 -7.26
CA PRO A 226 23.34 -14.25 -7.17
C PRO A 226 22.25 -15.19 -6.64
N MET A 227 21.40 -14.70 -5.74
CA MET A 227 20.29 -15.47 -5.16
C MET A 227 18.92 -15.00 -5.65
N GLY A 228 18.81 -13.83 -6.24
CA GLY A 228 17.53 -13.23 -6.62
C GLY A 228 17.58 -12.53 -7.98
N LEU A 229 16.91 -11.38 -8.08
CA LEU A 229 16.78 -10.61 -9.30
C LEU A 229 18.14 -10.06 -9.76
N PRO A 230 18.45 -10.10 -11.08
CA PRO A 230 19.67 -9.51 -11.61
C PRO A 230 19.77 -8.00 -11.25
N GLY A 231 20.97 -7.57 -10.86
CA GLY A 231 21.23 -6.17 -10.51
C GLY A 231 20.94 -5.79 -9.05
N PHE A 232 20.50 -6.75 -8.23
CA PHE A 232 20.39 -6.57 -6.78
C PHE A 232 21.51 -7.31 -6.05
N SER A 233 21.96 -6.73 -4.95
CA SER A 233 23.02 -7.31 -4.11
C SER A 233 22.41 -7.92 -2.86
N GLU A 234 22.84 -9.13 -2.49
CA GLU A 234 22.48 -9.78 -1.23
C GLU A 234 23.05 -9.05 -0.01
N PHE A 235 23.94 -8.10 -0.22
CA PHE A 235 24.57 -7.30 0.82
C PHE A 235 23.97 -5.90 0.96
N GLU A 236 22.93 -5.58 0.21
CA GLU A 236 22.15 -4.36 0.33
C GLU A 236 20.81 -4.62 1.04
N ILE A 237 20.64 -4.01 2.18
CA ILE A 237 19.40 -4.14 2.97
C ILE A 237 18.55 -2.89 2.76
N TRP A 238 17.40 -3.07 2.15
CA TRP A 238 16.44 -2.00 1.92
C TRP A 238 15.58 -1.83 3.16
N GLN A 239 15.56 -0.62 3.71
CA GLN A 239 14.86 -0.32 4.96
C GLN A 239 14.28 1.10 4.91
N THR A 240 13.16 1.34 5.61
CA THR A 240 12.61 2.69 5.81
C THR A 240 13.57 3.54 6.63
N SER A 241 13.81 4.78 6.19
CA SER A 241 14.59 5.79 6.91
C SER A 241 13.67 6.64 7.77
N GLU A 242 13.89 6.64 9.08
CA GLU A 242 13.18 7.53 10.00
C GLU A 242 13.30 9.00 9.58
N ALA A 243 14.49 9.43 9.13
CA ALA A 243 14.73 10.80 8.71
C ALA A 243 13.89 11.19 7.49
N ASN A 244 13.76 10.28 6.49
CA ASN A 244 12.94 10.54 5.32
C ASN A 244 11.44 10.65 5.68
N ILE A 245 10.96 9.80 6.58
CA ILE A 245 9.57 9.85 7.05
C ILE A 245 9.32 11.13 7.86
N ARG A 246 10.24 11.50 8.76
CA ARG A 246 10.15 12.74 9.53
C ARG A 246 10.11 13.98 8.65
N ALA A 247 10.94 14.01 7.61
CA ALA A 247 10.93 15.10 6.62
C ALA A 247 9.58 15.18 5.87
N ALA A 248 9.01 14.02 5.48
CA ALA A 248 7.69 13.97 4.84
C ALA A 248 6.59 14.43 5.80
N ARG A 249 6.62 14.02 7.08
CA ARG A 249 5.67 14.48 8.10
C ARG A 249 5.75 16.00 8.28
N THR A 250 6.96 16.53 8.41
CA THR A 250 7.17 17.99 8.54
C THR A 250 6.60 18.75 7.33
N ALA A 251 6.79 18.22 6.11
CA ALA A 251 6.23 18.83 4.90
C ALA A 251 4.69 18.81 4.88
N LEU A 252 4.06 17.75 5.41
CA LEU A 252 2.61 17.64 5.55
C LEU A 252 2.05 18.55 6.65
N ASP A 253 2.74 18.70 7.77
CA ASP A 253 2.33 19.55 8.88
C ASP A 253 2.40 21.05 8.53
N ALA A 254 3.13 21.39 7.49
CA ALA A 254 3.24 22.76 6.96
C ALA A 254 2.14 23.14 5.94
N LEU A 255 1.23 22.20 5.58
CA LEU A 255 0.10 22.44 4.67
C LEU A 255 -1.11 22.99 5.42
#